data_f800c7d5ae3db8db43b9bce6d5430a88
#
_entry.id   f800c7d5ae3db8db43b9bce6d5430a88
#
_cell.length_a   1.000
_cell.length_b   1.000
_cell.length_c   1.000
_cell.angle_alpha   90.00
_cell.angle_beta   90.00
_cell.angle_gamma   90.00
#
_symmetry.space_group_name_H-M   'P 1'
#
loop_
_entity.id
_entity.type
_entity.pdbx_description
1 polymer ?
#
loop_
_entity_poly.entity_id
_entity_poly.type
_entity_poly.pdbx_seq_one_letter_code
_entity_poly.pdbx_strand_id
1 'polypeptide(L)'
;KNPFKGNMDLDKLQELIDAVGVDNVPLIFSCITNNPVCGQAVSMANLRAVSEIAHKNNIPYILDAARWAENAYFIKKFEDGYADKSIAEIATEMFSYCDGFCMSAKKDGHANMGGMLAFRDKGLFWKNFSDFNEDGTTKMDVGVRLKVKQISCYGNDSYGGMSGRD
;
A
#
# COMPACT_ATOMS: atom_id res chain seq x y z
N LYS A 1 5.60 -25.57 -8.81
CA LYS A 1 4.35 -24.89 -8.36
C LYS A 1 4.72 -23.44 -8.04
N ASN A 2 3.96 -22.45 -8.56
CA ASN A 2 4.19 -21.05 -8.23
C ASN A 2 3.75 -20.78 -6.77
N PRO A 3 4.65 -20.36 -5.87
CA PRO A 3 4.29 -20.05 -4.48
C PRO A 3 3.61 -18.67 -4.33
N PHE A 4 3.67 -17.81 -5.35
CA PHE A 4 3.19 -16.43 -5.33
C PHE A 4 1.95 -16.23 -6.21
N LYS A 5 0.87 -16.92 -5.86
CA LYS A 5 -0.40 -16.81 -6.60
C LYS A 5 -1.18 -15.53 -6.32
N GLY A 6 -0.72 -14.74 -5.36
CA GLY A 6 -1.26 -13.41 -5.06
C GLY A 6 -0.75 -12.31 -5.99
N ASN A 7 0.21 -12.61 -6.86
CA ASN A 7 0.79 -11.64 -7.78
C ASN A 7 -0.28 -11.00 -8.67
N MET A 8 -0.13 -9.70 -8.91
CA MET A 8 -0.89 -8.97 -9.90
C MET A 8 -0.43 -9.37 -11.31
N ASP A 9 -1.37 -9.55 -12.21
CA ASP A 9 -1.11 -9.76 -13.62
C ASP A 9 -0.70 -8.42 -14.26
N LEU A 10 0.57 -8.31 -14.62
CA LEU A 10 1.17 -7.05 -15.08
C LEU A 10 0.67 -6.64 -16.47
N ASP A 11 0.40 -7.61 -17.34
CA ASP A 11 -0.10 -7.34 -18.69
C ASP A 11 -1.52 -6.78 -18.60
N LYS A 12 -2.37 -7.40 -17.79
CA LYS A 12 -3.74 -6.89 -17.54
C LYS A 12 -3.76 -5.55 -16.83
N LEU A 13 -2.81 -5.29 -15.94
CA LEU A 13 -2.67 -3.98 -15.31
C LEU A 13 -2.39 -2.91 -16.36
N GLN A 14 -1.44 -3.16 -17.26
CA GLN A 14 -1.10 -2.21 -18.32
C GLN A 14 -2.27 -2.04 -19.31
N GLU A 15 -2.88 -3.16 -19.75
CA GLU A 15 -4.06 -3.13 -20.62
C GLU A 15 -5.21 -2.30 -20.02
N LEU A 16 -5.44 -2.43 -18.71
CA LEU A 16 -6.48 -1.64 -18.02
C LEU A 16 -6.14 -0.14 -18.03
N ILE A 17 -4.88 0.22 -17.70
CA ILE A 17 -4.44 1.61 -17.71
C ILE A 17 -4.61 2.21 -19.12
N ASP A 18 -4.21 1.47 -20.15
CA ASP A 18 -4.30 1.91 -21.54
C ASP A 18 -5.77 2.07 -21.99
N ALA A 19 -6.64 1.17 -21.56
CA ALA A 19 -8.06 1.16 -21.94
C ALA A 19 -8.87 2.28 -21.28
N VAL A 20 -8.60 2.60 -20.00
CA VAL A 20 -9.37 3.62 -19.27
C VAL A 20 -8.71 5.01 -19.30
N GLY A 21 -7.43 5.06 -19.60
CA GLY A 21 -6.60 6.26 -19.55
C GLY A 21 -6.06 6.55 -18.15
N VAL A 22 -4.82 7.02 -18.07
CA VAL A 22 -4.09 7.29 -16.82
C VAL A 22 -4.86 8.22 -15.89
N ASP A 23 -5.50 9.26 -16.42
CA ASP A 23 -6.25 10.23 -15.62
C ASP A 23 -7.47 9.64 -14.89
N ASN A 24 -7.92 8.47 -15.33
CA ASN A 24 -9.04 7.75 -14.71
C ASN A 24 -8.59 6.66 -13.72
N VAL A 25 -7.28 6.51 -13.49
CA VAL A 25 -6.70 5.59 -12.51
C VAL A 25 -6.11 6.38 -11.34
N PRO A 26 -6.88 6.63 -10.26
CA PRO A 26 -6.43 7.49 -9.17
C PRO A 26 -5.30 6.86 -8.33
N LEU A 27 -5.26 5.54 -8.24
CA LEU A 27 -4.21 4.79 -7.55
C LEU A 27 -4.22 3.31 -7.97
N ILE A 28 -3.09 2.62 -7.78
CA ILE A 28 -2.98 1.16 -7.85
C ILE A 28 -2.88 0.61 -6.44
N PHE A 29 -3.59 -0.48 -6.17
CA PHE A 29 -3.72 -1.05 -4.82
C PHE A 29 -3.42 -2.54 -4.84
N SER A 30 -2.42 -2.99 -4.05
CA SER A 30 -2.11 -4.41 -3.86
C SER A 30 -2.34 -4.82 -2.42
N CYS A 31 -2.90 -5.99 -2.22
CA CYS A 31 -3.12 -6.56 -0.90
C CYS A 31 -2.06 -7.64 -0.60
N ILE A 32 -1.36 -7.52 0.50
CA ILE A 32 -0.33 -8.47 0.97
C ILE A 32 -0.64 -9.00 2.38
N THR A 33 -0.77 -10.33 2.57
CA THR A 33 -1.03 -11.33 1.51
C THR A 33 -2.35 -11.03 0.82
N ASN A 34 -2.49 -11.47 -0.44
CA ASN A 34 -3.67 -11.12 -1.25
C ASN A 34 -4.94 -11.82 -0.75
N ASN A 35 -5.68 -11.15 0.13
CA ASN A 35 -6.88 -11.68 0.78
C ASN A 35 -8.00 -12.08 -0.21
N PRO A 36 -8.33 -11.30 -1.27
CA PRO A 36 -9.31 -11.68 -2.28
C PRO A 36 -9.05 -13.03 -2.96
N VAL A 37 -7.80 -13.47 -3.04
CA VAL A 37 -7.42 -14.78 -3.57
C VAL A 37 -6.95 -15.75 -2.48
N CYS A 38 -7.71 -15.81 -1.38
CA CYS A 38 -7.49 -16.74 -0.26
C CYS A 38 -6.14 -16.56 0.48
N GLY A 39 -5.67 -15.32 0.61
CA GLY A 39 -4.44 -15.02 1.36
C GLY A 39 -3.16 -15.47 0.67
N GLN A 40 -3.13 -15.53 -0.65
CA GLN A 40 -1.96 -15.93 -1.40
C GLN A 40 -0.86 -14.86 -1.34
N ALA A 41 0.40 -15.31 -1.20
CA ALA A 41 1.54 -14.41 -1.12
C ALA A 41 1.84 -13.72 -2.45
N VAL A 42 2.39 -12.49 -2.33
CA VAL A 42 2.86 -11.67 -3.44
C VAL A 42 4.39 -11.63 -3.39
N SER A 43 5.07 -11.85 -4.52
CA SER A 43 6.53 -11.84 -4.60
C SER A 43 7.10 -10.42 -4.57
N MET A 44 8.33 -10.27 -4.12
CA MET A 44 9.07 -9.00 -4.19
C MET A 44 9.22 -8.52 -5.63
N ALA A 45 9.51 -9.45 -6.55
CA ALA A 45 9.60 -9.15 -7.98
C ALA A 45 8.31 -8.54 -8.53
N ASN A 46 7.15 -9.04 -8.10
CA ASN A 46 5.86 -8.48 -8.53
C ASN A 46 5.60 -7.10 -7.91
N LEU A 47 5.89 -6.91 -6.62
CA LEU A 47 5.75 -5.59 -5.97
C LEU A 47 6.59 -4.53 -6.68
N ARG A 48 7.82 -4.87 -7.04
CA ARG A 48 8.72 -3.99 -7.80
C ARG A 48 8.15 -3.65 -9.17
N ALA A 49 7.73 -4.66 -9.93
CA ALA A 49 7.19 -4.46 -11.28
C ALA A 49 5.89 -3.64 -11.28
N VAL A 50 4.98 -3.87 -10.32
CA VAL A 50 3.78 -3.04 -10.15
C VAL A 50 4.16 -1.58 -9.83
N SER A 51 5.14 -1.38 -8.94
CA SER A 51 5.67 -0.05 -8.62
C SER A 51 6.23 0.67 -9.85
N GLU A 52 7.01 -0.03 -10.68
CA GLU A 52 7.58 0.52 -11.91
C GLU A 52 6.48 0.95 -12.90
N ILE A 53 5.45 0.13 -13.09
CA ILE A 53 4.29 0.47 -13.94
C ILE A 53 3.55 1.68 -13.36
N ALA A 54 3.27 1.68 -12.06
CA ALA A 54 2.57 2.76 -11.38
C ALA A 54 3.32 4.09 -11.53
N HIS A 55 4.59 4.12 -11.16
CA HIS A 55 5.40 5.33 -11.16
C HIS A 55 5.70 5.85 -12.58
N LYS A 56 5.89 4.96 -13.56
CA LYS A 56 6.01 5.33 -14.97
C LYS A 56 4.79 6.11 -15.47
N ASN A 57 3.61 5.76 -14.99
CA ASN A 57 2.34 6.40 -15.31
C ASN A 57 1.95 7.53 -14.34
N ASN A 58 2.82 7.91 -13.39
CA ASN A 58 2.55 8.89 -12.34
C ASN A 58 1.32 8.55 -11.48
N ILE A 59 1.04 7.25 -11.32
CA ILE A 59 -0.05 6.71 -10.50
C ILE A 59 0.51 6.29 -9.13
N PRO A 60 -0.06 6.75 -8.00
CA PRO A 60 0.35 6.30 -6.67
C PRO A 60 0.12 4.80 -6.46
N TYR A 61 1.08 4.12 -5.84
CA TYR A 61 1.00 2.72 -5.48
C TYR A 61 0.84 2.54 -3.98
N ILE A 62 -0.25 1.89 -3.56
CA ILE A 62 -0.64 1.70 -2.16
C ILE A 62 -0.71 0.22 -1.83
N LEU A 63 -0.26 -0.17 -0.63
CA LEU A 63 -0.37 -1.54 -0.12
C LEU A 63 -1.44 -1.64 0.97
N ASP A 64 -2.32 -2.65 0.87
CA ASP A 64 -2.96 -3.20 2.07
C ASP A 64 -1.97 -4.16 2.72
N ALA A 65 -1.37 -3.70 3.79
CA ALA A 65 -0.29 -4.39 4.48
C ALA A 65 -0.75 -5.13 5.74
N ALA A 66 -2.02 -5.53 5.80
CA ALA A 66 -2.59 -6.19 6.97
C ALA A 66 -1.81 -7.46 7.38
N ARG A 67 -1.23 -8.19 6.42
CA ARG A 67 -0.43 -9.41 6.65
C ARG A 67 0.98 -9.30 6.05
N TRP A 68 1.61 -8.19 6.31
CA TRP A 68 2.95 -7.88 5.79
C TRP A 68 4.03 -8.86 6.27
N ALA A 69 3.97 -9.29 7.52
CA ALA A 69 4.96 -10.20 8.11
C ALA A 69 4.83 -11.61 7.53
N GLU A 70 3.60 -12.10 7.36
CA GLU A 70 3.35 -13.36 6.64
C GLU A 70 3.87 -13.30 5.22
N ASN A 71 3.58 -12.23 4.49
CA ASN A 71 4.07 -12.05 3.11
C ASN A 71 5.60 -12.01 3.05
N ALA A 72 6.26 -11.28 3.96
CA ALA A 72 7.71 -11.23 4.06
C ALA A 72 8.31 -12.61 4.37
N TYR A 73 7.64 -13.42 5.20
CA TYR A 73 8.08 -14.79 5.47
C TYR A 73 7.99 -15.68 4.23
N PHE A 74 6.93 -15.55 3.42
CA PHE A 74 6.80 -16.28 2.15
C PHE A 74 7.89 -15.88 1.16
N ILE A 75 8.21 -14.59 1.05
CA ILE A 75 9.34 -14.09 0.24
C ILE A 75 10.66 -14.72 0.73
N LYS A 76 10.95 -14.63 2.03
CA LYS A 76 12.14 -15.25 2.62
C LYS A 76 12.28 -16.72 2.27
N LYS A 77 11.18 -17.45 2.29
CA LYS A 77 11.17 -18.91 2.14
C LYS A 77 11.21 -19.38 0.69
N PHE A 78 10.65 -18.62 -0.23
CA PHE A 78 10.36 -19.13 -1.58
C PHE A 78 10.89 -18.25 -2.71
N GLU A 79 11.40 -17.05 -2.44
CA GLU A 79 11.98 -16.17 -3.45
C GLU A 79 13.51 -16.19 -3.38
N ASP A 80 14.15 -16.38 -4.53
CA ASP A 80 15.61 -16.45 -4.61
C ASP A 80 16.27 -15.15 -4.12
N GLY A 81 17.36 -15.27 -3.37
CA GLY A 81 18.11 -14.14 -2.83
C GLY A 81 17.56 -13.55 -1.51
N TYR A 82 16.51 -14.13 -0.92
CA TYR A 82 15.92 -13.63 0.34
C TYR A 82 16.13 -14.54 1.55
N ALA A 83 16.67 -15.74 1.37
CA ALA A 83 16.81 -16.74 2.44
C ALA A 83 17.61 -16.23 3.66
N ASP A 84 18.64 -15.43 3.43
CA ASP A 84 19.53 -14.92 4.48
C ASP A 84 19.08 -13.57 5.06
N LYS A 85 18.09 -12.91 4.46
CA LYS A 85 17.56 -11.64 4.96
C LYS A 85 16.63 -11.86 6.15
N SER A 86 16.64 -10.93 7.09
CA SER A 86 15.63 -10.87 8.17
C SER A 86 14.26 -10.45 7.63
N ILE A 87 13.20 -10.76 8.36
CA ILE A 87 11.85 -10.30 8.03
C ILE A 87 11.76 -8.77 7.98
N ALA A 88 12.48 -8.08 8.87
CA ALA A 88 12.52 -6.62 8.89
C ALA A 88 13.17 -6.03 7.63
N GLU A 89 14.27 -6.60 7.15
CA GLU A 89 14.91 -6.16 5.90
C GLU A 89 14.00 -6.38 4.69
N ILE A 90 13.33 -7.54 4.63
CA ILE A 90 12.38 -7.86 3.55
C ILE A 90 11.19 -6.90 3.61
N ALA A 91 10.63 -6.65 4.80
CA ALA A 91 9.54 -5.70 4.97
C ALA A 91 9.94 -4.28 4.55
N THR A 92 11.14 -3.83 4.97
CA THR A 92 11.67 -2.52 4.56
C THR A 92 11.75 -2.41 3.03
N GLU A 93 12.22 -3.47 2.36
CA GLU A 93 12.26 -3.51 0.90
C GLU A 93 10.84 -3.49 0.28
N MET A 94 9.89 -4.28 0.79
CA MET A 94 8.49 -4.25 0.33
C MET A 94 7.89 -2.84 0.39
N PHE A 95 8.02 -2.19 1.55
CA PHE A 95 7.48 -0.85 1.75
C PHE A 95 8.23 0.23 0.97
N SER A 96 9.46 -0.03 0.51
CA SER A 96 10.19 0.94 -0.32
C SER A 96 9.56 1.15 -1.70
N TYR A 97 8.78 0.21 -2.18
CA TYR A 97 8.13 0.27 -3.49
C TYR A 97 6.79 1.00 -3.50
N CYS A 98 6.17 1.28 -2.35
CA CYS A 98 4.86 1.93 -2.31
C CYS A 98 4.94 3.39 -1.86
N ASP A 99 3.93 4.17 -2.23
CA ASP A 99 3.75 5.57 -1.81
C ASP A 99 3.00 5.70 -0.49
N GLY A 100 2.41 4.60 -0.04
CA GLY A 100 1.70 4.53 1.21
C GLY A 100 1.13 3.14 1.45
N PHE A 101 0.58 2.94 2.63
CA PHE A 101 -0.09 1.70 2.98
C PHE A 101 -1.24 1.93 3.96
N CYS A 102 -2.22 1.05 3.92
CA CYS A 102 -3.16 0.86 5.01
C CYS A 102 -2.90 -0.50 5.68
N MET A 103 -3.19 -0.59 6.97
CA MET A 103 -3.01 -1.81 7.75
C MET A 103 -4.13 -1.98 8.74
N SER A 104 -4.79 -3.13 8.73
CA SER A 104 -5.63 -3.57 9.83
C SER A 104 -4.71 -4.13 10.94
N ALA A 105 -4.62 -3.43 12.07
CA ALA A 105 -3.69 -3.77 13.14
C ALA A 105 -4.05 -5.07 13.90
N LYS A 106 -5.29 -5.55 13.77
CA LYS A 106 -5.75 -6.80 14.40
C LYS A 106 -5.25 -8.10 13.74
N LYS A 107 -4.33 -7.99 12.77
CA LYS A 107 -3.67 -9.11 12.09
C LYS A 107 -2.19 -9.14 12.51
N ASP A 108 -1.26 -8.91 11.64
CA ASP A 108 0.18 -8.92 11.97
C ASP A 108 0.60 -7.83 12.96
N GLY A 109 -0.23 -6.81 13.16
CA GLY A 109 -0.03 -5.80 14.21
C GLY A 109 -0.33 -6.27 15.63
N HIS A 110 -0.95 -7.45 15.79
CA HIS A 110 -1.31 -8.06 17.08
C HIS A 110 -2.14 -7.16 18.03
N ALA A 111 -2.80 -6.13 17.51
CA ALA A 111 -3.69 -5.28 18.27
C ALA A 111 -5.11 -5.88 18.36
N ASN A 112 -5.87 -5.50 19.39
CA ASN A 112 -7.26 -5.98 19.55
C ASN A 112 -8.15 -5.47 18.43
N MET A 113 -7.99 -4.22 18.06
CA MET A 113 -8.72 -3.56 16.98
C MET A 113 -7.94 -2.37 16.43
N GLY A 114 -8.44 -1.83 15.35
CA GLY A 114 -7.91 -0.61 14.77
C GLY A 114 -7.06 -0.84 13.54
N GLY A 115 -6.42 0.20 13.11
CA GLY A 115 -5.59 0.20 11.94
C GLY A 115 -4.86 1.52 11.78
N MET A 116 -4.06 1.58 10.74
CA MET A 116 -3.34 2.79 10.39
C MET A 116 -3.37 3.00 8.88
N LEU A 117 -3.19 4.25 8.50
CA LEU A 117 -2.98 4.69 7.13
C LEU A 117 -1.74 5.59 7.14
N ALA A 118 -0.77 5.28 6.31
CA ALA A 118 0.48 6.01 6.22
C ALA A 118 0.82 6.33 4.77
N PHE A 119 1.44 7.47 4.55
CA PHE A 119 1.89 7.92 3.23
C PHE A 119 3.34 8.35 3.29
N ARG A 120 4.04 8.14 2.19
CA ARG A 120 5.39 8.67 2.00
C ARG A 120 5.33 10.20 1.93
N ASP A 121 6.09 10.85 2.80
CA ASP A 121 6.21 12.31 2.76
C ASP A 121 6.74 12.76 1.38
N LYS A 122 6.03 13.72 0.78
CA LYS A 122 6.30 14.23 -0.58
C LYS A 122 6.33 13.17 -1.69
N GLY A 123 5.80 11.96 -1.44
CA GLY A 123 5.58 10.92 -2.45
C GLY A 123 4.45 11.26 -3.41
N LEU A 124 4.18 10.37 -4.39
CA LEU A 124 3.14 10.60 -5.41
C LEU A 124 1.76 10.77 -4.80
N PHE A 125 1.40 9.95 -3.80
CA PHE A 125 0.10 10.07 -3.15
C PHE A 125 -0.06 11.45 -2.49
N TRP A 126 0.98 11.92 -1.79
CA TRP A 126 0.98 13.26 -1.21
C TRP A 126 0.86 14.36 -2.28
N LYS A 127 1.63 14.26 -3.38
CA LYS A 127 1.59 15.23 -4.48
C LYS A 127 0.25 15.29 -5.19
N ASN A 128 -0.37 14.14 -5.43
CA ASN A 128 -1.60 14.06 -6.23
C ASN A 128 -2.85 14.42 -5.41
N PHE A 129 -2.82 14.28 -4.08
CA PHE A 129 -4.01 14.43 -3.25
C PHE A 129 -3.94 15.53 -2.19
N SER A 130 -2.81 16.23 -2.03
CA SER A 130 -2.73 17.46 -1.23
C SER A 130 -3.21 18.66 -2.05
N ASP A 131 -3.67 19.72 -1.37
CA ASP A 131 -3.98 21.00 -2.00
C ASP A 131 -2.79 21.93 -1.89
N PHE A 132 -2.49 22.65 -2.98
CA PHE A 132 -1.38 23.59 -3.05
C PHE A 132 -1.88 25.00 -3.36
N ASN A 133 -1.15 26.00 -2.87
CA ASN A 133 -1.32 27.39 -3.26
C ASN A 133 -0.65 27.65 -4.63
N GLU A 134 -0.94 28.79 -5.23
CA GLU A 134 -0.34 29.22 -6.51
C GLU A 134 1.19 29.30 -6.46
N ASP A 135 1.76 29.58 -5.30
CA ASP A 135 3.22 29.63 -5.05
C ASP A 135 3.86 28.24 -4.81
N GLY A 136 3.06 27.17 -4.88
CA GLY A 136 3.50 25.78 -4.67
C GLY A 136 3.61 25.36 -3.19
N THR A 137 3.28 26.24 -2.23
CA THR A 137 3.22 25.86 -0.82
C THR A 137 2.00 24.99 -0.53
N THR A 138 2.11 24.09 0.44
CA THR A 138 0.99 23.19 0.81
C THR A 138 -0.10 23.99 1.51
N LYS A 139 -1.29 24.05 0.88
CA LYS A 139 -2.49 24.65 1.46
C LYS A 139 -3.17 23.70 2.44
N MET A 140 -3.30 22.44 2.03
CA MET A 140 -3.86 21.38 2.86
C MET A 140 -3.19 20.06 2.52
N ASP A 141 -2.52 19.47 3.48
CA ASP A 141 -1.89 18.16 3.40
C ASP A 141 -2.94 17.05 3.23
N VAL A 142 -2.62 16.01 2.47
CA VAL A 142 -3.52 14.88 2.22
C VAL A 142 -3.95 14.17 3.50
N GLY A 143 -3.08 14.06 4.49
CA GLY A 143 -3.44 13.47 5.79
C GLY A 143 -4.51 14.29 6.51
N VAL A 144 -4.37 15.62 6.49
CA VAL A 144 -5.39 16.53 7.03
C VAL A 144 -6.70 16.42 6.26
N ARG A 145 -6.65 16.38 4.90
CA ARG A 145 -7.85 16.18 4.06
C ARG A 145 -8.59 14.90 4.41
N LEU A 146 -7.86 13.80 4.56
CA LEU A 146 -8.44 12.50 4.92
C LEU A 146 -9.05 12.52 6.32
N LYS A 147 -8.38 13.15 7.28
CA LYS A 147 -8.92 13.33 8.64
C LYS A 147 -10.21 14.15 8.63
N VAL A 148 -10.24 15.27 7.91
CA VAL A 148 -11.45 16.09 7.75
C VAL A 148 -12.56 15.28 7.08
N LYS A 149 -12.24 14.50 6.05
CA LYS A 149 -13.21 13.63 5.38
C LYS A 149 -13.75 12.54 6.30
N GLN A 150 -12.89 11.94 7.12
CA GLN A 150 -13.29 10.95 8.11
C GLN A 150 -14.25 11.55 9.14
N ILE A 151 -13.93 12.72 9.68
CA ILE A 151 -14.83 13.44 10.61
C ILE A 151 -16.16 13.74 9.95
N SER A 152 -16.18 14.22 8.70
CA SER A 152 -17.40 14.48 7.94
C SER A 152 -18.26 13.24 7.75
N CYS A 153 -17.63 12.07 7.50
CA CYS A 153 -18.36 10.83 7.20
C CYS A 153 -18.84 10.10 8.46
N TYR A 154 -18.06 10.13 9.53
CA TYR A 154 -18.28 9.30 10.72
C TYR A 154 -18.51 10.10 12.02
N GLY A 155 -18.37 11.41 11.98
CA GLY A 155 -18.57 12.28 13.15
C GLY A 155 -17.40 12.27 14.15
N ASN A 156 -16.32 11.53 13.88
CA ASN A 156 -15.13 11.47 14.74
C ASN A 156 -13.87 11.18 13.92
N ASP A 157 -12.70 11.38 14.53
CA ASP A 157 -11.39 11.25 13.89
C ASP A 157 -10.69 9.92 14.19
N SER A 158 -11.35 9.00 14.89
CA SER A 158 -10.75 7.71 15.25
C SER A 158 -11.77 6.56 15.22
N TYR A 159 -12.66 6.56 14.24
CA TYR A 159 -13.63 5.48 14.06
C TYR A 159 -12.92 4.14 13.84
N GLY A 160 -13.08 3.21 14.77
CA GLY A 160 -12.39 1.93 14.75
C GLY A 160 -10.87 2.04 14.97
N GLY A 161 -10.39 3.15 15.54
CA GLY A 161 -8.98 3.35 15.87
C GLY A 161 -8.48 2.42 16.97
N MET A 162 -7.14 2.32 17.08
CA MET A 162 -6.48 1.53 18.12
C MET A 162 -6.77 2.13 19.49
N SER A 163 -6.94 1.28 20.51
CA SER A 163 -7.03 1.74 21.87
C SER A 163 -5.65 2.18 22.38
N GLY A 164 -5.62 3.06 23.39
CA GLY A 164 -4.34 3.55 23.94
C GLY A 164 -3.48 2.50 24.63
N ARG A 165 -3.96 1.26 24.75
CA ARG A 165 -3.22 0.10 25.28
C ARG A 165 -2.64 -0.81 24.19
N ASP A 166 -2.98 -0.62 22.95
CA ASP A 166 -2.51 -1.36 21.77
C ASP A 166 -1.31 -0.65 21.14
#